data_35cc96532cb86700251bd77cab5469e8
#
_entry.id   35cc96532cb86700251bd77cab5469e8
#
_cell.length_a   1.000
_cell.length_b   1.000
_cell.length_c   1.000
_cell.angle_alpha   90.00
_cell.angle_beta   90.00
_cell.angle_gamma   90.00
#
_symmetry.space_group_name_H-M   'P 1'
#
loop_
_entity.id
_entity.type
_entity.pdbx_description
1 polymer ?
#
loop_
_entity_poly.entity_id
_entity_poly.type
_entity_poly.pdbx_seq_one_letter_code
_entity_poly.pdbx_strand_id
1 'polypeptide(L)'
;MTSYVDASALLKRYVDETDSDVAEALLATDAELVTGRHTVVEVRRNLARMLSGTALAESRAAFATDLSSFSIIELDGATCELAATIAEQTGARSLDALHLGAARRLGTALAFITFDHRQAYIARTLGFRVAGA
;
A
#
# COMPACT_ATOMS: atom_id res chain seq x y z
N MET A 1 14.33 -6.06 7.57
CA MET A 1 13.66 -6.26 6.27
C MET A 1 12.65 -5.16 6.03
N THR A 2 12.41 -4.84 4.81
CA THR A 2 11.52 -3.75 4.39
C THR A 2 10.39 -4.32 3.57
N SER A 3 9.16 -3.85 3.82
CA SER A 3 8.00 -4.19 3.02
C SER A 3 7.32 -2.93 2.52
N TYR A 4 6.93 -2.93 1.25
CA TYR A 4 6.02 -1.92 0.72
C TYR A 4 4.58 -2.40 0.92
N VAL A 5 3.73 -1.51 1.38
CA VAL A 5 2.32 -1.82 1.67
C VAL A 5 1.45 -0.91 0.82
N ASP A 6 0.54 -1.47 0.04
CA ASP A 6 -0.43 -0.66 -0.68
C ASP A 6 -1.66 -0.37 0.19
N ALA A 7 -2.58 0.44 -0.34
CA ALA A 7 -3.76 0.85 0.42
C ALA A 7 -4.69 -0.32 0.76
N SER A 8 -4.78 -1.35 -0.11
CA SER A 8 -5.67 -2.48 0.11
C SER A 8 -5.27 -3.28 1.35
N ALA A 9 -3.98 -3.46 1.57
CA ALA A 9 -3.47 -4.19 2.73
C ALA A 9 -3.56 -3.35 4.00
N LEU A 10 -3.20 -2.06 3.90
CA LEU A 10 -3.19 -1.18 5.05
C LEU A 10 -4.59 -0.91 5.59
N LEU A 11 -5.58 -0.78 4.70
CA LEU A 11 -6.97 -0.55 5.08
C LEU A 11 -7.51 -1.65 6.00
N LYS A 12 -7.09 -2.91 5.81
CA LYS A 12 -7.53 -4.04 6.61
C LYS A 12 -7.15 -3.94 8.08
N ARG A 13 -6.21 -3.06 8.41
CA ARG A 13 -5.82 -2.79 9.79
C ARG A 13 -6.87 -1.98 10.54
N TYR A 14 -7.65 -1.18 9.83
CA TYR A 14 -8.60 -0.22 10.41
C TYR A 14 -10.05 -0.61 10.21
N VAL A 15 -10.33 -1.49 9.26
CA VAL A 15 -11.66 -2.01 8.97
C VAL A 15 -11.60 -3.52 9.04
N ASP A 16 -12.49 -4.12 9.85
CA ASP A 16 -12.52 -5.56 10.01
C ASP A 16 -13.08 -6.22 8.74
N GLU A 17 -12.25 -7.02 8.12
CA GLU A 17 -12.58 -7.78 6.91
C GLU A 17 -12.10 -9.22 7.09
N THR A 18 -12.48 -10.11 6.16
CA THR A 18 -12.16 -11.53 6.24
C THR A 18 -10.66 -11.80 6.41
N ASP A 19 -9.82 -11.00 5.74
CA ASP A 19 -8.36 -11.19 5.71
C ASP A 19 -7.62 -10.33 6.70
N SER A 20 -8.31 -9.65 7.63
CA SER A 20 -7.66 -8.69 8.54
C SER A 20 -6.60 -9.36 9.41
N ASP A 21 -6.84 -10.58 9.87
CA ASP A 21 -5.86 -11.31 10.68
C ASP A 21 -4.59 -11.62 9.88
N VAL A 22 -4.74 -12.00 8.62
CA VAL A 22 -3.62 -12.27 7.71
C VAL A 22 -2.84 -10.98 7.46
N ALA A 23 -3.56 -9.89 7.21
CA ALA A 23 -2.94 -8.58 6.99
C ALA A 23 -2.12 -8.13 8.20
N GLU A 24 -2.68 -8.25 9.41
CA GLU A 24 -1.97 -7.89 10.64
C GLU A 24 -0.68 -8.70 10.80
N ALA A 25 -0.75 -10.01 10.56
CA ALA A 25 0.42 -10.87 10.65
C ALA A 25 1.52 -10.46 9.66
N LEU A 26 1.13 -10.14 8.42
CA LEU A 26 2.08 -9.72 7.39
C LEU A 26 2.70 -8.36 7.72
N LEU A 27 1.91 -7.40 8.21
CA LEU A 27 2.40 -6.07 8.57
C LEU A 27 3.35 -6.12 9.76
N ALA A 28 3.21 -7.11 10.62
CA ALA A 28 4.08 -7.29 11.79
C ALA A 28 5.40 -7.99 11.44
N THR A 29 5.56 -8.54 10.25
CA THR A 29 6.71 -9.35 9.86
C THR A 29 8.00 -8.54 9.75
N ASP A 30 7.92 -7.34 9.15
CA ASP A 30 9.07 -6.51 8.87
C ASP A 30 9.17 -5.32 9.82
N ALA A 31 10.41 -4.95 10.14
CA ALA A 31 10.68 -3.82 11.04
C ALA A 31 10.38 -2.48 10.39
N GLU A 32 10.46 -2.39 9.06
CA GLU A 32 10.19 -1.16 8.33
C GLU A 32 9.08 -1.36 7.32
N LEU A 33 8.04 -0.55 7.43
CA LEU A 33 6.95 -0.50 6.46
C LEU A 33 7.08 0.79 5.65
N VAL A 34 6.90 0.66 4.35
CA VAL A 34 7.01 1.76 3.38
C VAL A 34 5.71 1.83 2.59
N THR A 35 5.25 3.02 2.29
CA THR A 35 4.10 3.22 1.41
C THR A 35 4.28 4.50 0.60
N GLY A 36 3.45 4.69 -0.40
CA GLY A 36 3.45 5.92 -1.19
C GLY A 36 2.61 7.01 -0.55
N ARG A 37 2.92 8.26 -0.84
CA ARG A 37 2.17 9.40 -0.29
C ARG A 37 0.67 9.33 -0.60
N HIS A 38 0.30 8.81 -1.78
CA HIS A 38 -1.10 8.70 -2.19
C HIS A 38 -1.90 7.69 -1.36
N THR A 39 -1.25 6.79 -0.65
CA THR A 39 -1.91 5.86 0.28
C THR A 39 -2.70 6.63 1.34
N VAL A 40 -2.21 7.79 1.75
CA VAL A 40 -2.93 8.65 2.71
C VAL A 40 -4.32 9.00 2.18
N VAL A 41 -4.39 9.40 0.92
CA VAL A 41 -5.67 9.77 0.28
C VAL A 41 -6.57 8.55 0.14
N GLU A 42 -6.03 7.45 -0.34
CA GLU A 42 -6.81 6.24 -0.58
C GLU A 42 -7.39 5.66 0.71
N VAL A 43 -6.58 5.53 1.76
CA VAL A 43 -7.04 4.99 3.04
C VAL A 43 -8.07 5.93 3.67
N ARG A 44 -7.80 7.22 3.71
CA ARG A 44 -8.73 8.18 4.31
C ARG A 44 -10.07 8.23 3.58
N ARG A 45 -10.04 8.18 2.25
CA ARG A 45 -11.27 8.12 1.45
C ARG A 45 -12.08 6.86 1.77
N ASN A 46 -11.42 5.71 1.84
CA ASN A 46 -12.12 4.45 2.11
C ASN A 46 -12.65 4.40 3.55
N LEU A 47 -11.91 4.91 4.52
CA LEU A 47 -12.40 4.99 5.90
C LEU A 47 -13.67 5.86 5.98
N ALA A 48 -13.66 7.02 5.34
CA ALA A 48 -14.82 7.92 5.34
C ALA A 48 -16.03 7.31 4.63
N ARG A 49 -15.81 6.46 3.64
CA ARG A 49 -16.87 5.77 2.92
C ARG A 49 -17.47 4.60 3.72
N MET A 50 -16.65 3.94 4.53
CA MET A 50 -17.02 2.70 5.22
C MET A 50 -17.44 2.92 6.68
N LEU A 51 -16.96 3.99 7.31
CA LEU A 51 -17.18 4.26 8.73
C LEU A 51 -17.74 5.67 8.94
N SER A 52 -18.32 5.89 10.12
CA SER A 52 -18.85 7.20 10.51
C SER A 52 -18.70 7.40 12.02
N GLY A 53 -18.91 8.62 12.48
CA GLY A 53 -18.92 8.96 13.90
C GLY A 53 -17.64 8.59 14.61
N THR A 54 -17.78 8.02 15.81
CA THR A 54 -16.66 7.63 16.66
C THR A 54 -15.74 6.61 16.01
N ALA A 55 -16.31 5.61 15.32
CA ALA A 55 -15.52 4.60 14.63
C ALA A 55 -14.60 5.22 13.58
N LEU A 56 -15.10 6.18 12.81
CA LEU A 56 -14.29 6.88 11.81
C LEU A 56 -13.21 7.72 12.51
N ALA A 57 -13.54 8.45 13.55
CA ALA A 57 -12.58 9.28 14.27
C ALA A 57 -11.43 8.45 14.86
N GLU A 58 -11.78 7.33 15.48
CA GLU A 58 -10.78 6.41 16.07
C GLU A 58 -9.87 5.80 15.01
N SER A 59 -10.43 5.36 13.90
CA SER A 59 -9.65 4.75 12.80
C SER A 59 -8.72 5.77 12.14
N ARG A 60 -9.18 7.01 11.96
CA ARG A 60 -8.34 8.07 11.41
C ARG A 60 -7.18 8.40 12.33
N ALA A 61 -7.43 8.43 13.64
CA ALA A 61 -6.39 8.71 14.63
C ALA A 61 -5.35 7.57 14.65
N ALA A 62 -5.80 6.32 14.62
CA ALA A 62 -4.92 5.16 14.57
C ALA A 62 -4.05 5.17 13.30
N PHE A 63 -4.65 5.49 12.15
CA PHE A 63 -3.93 5.59 10.89
C PHE A 63 -2.86 6.68 10.93
N ALA A 64 -3.20 7.86 11.46
CA ALA A 64 -2.25 8.95 11.59
C ALA A 64 -1.06 8.56 12.48
N THR A 65 -1.32 7.86 13.58
CA THR A 65 -0.27 7.36 14.47
C THR A 65 0.64 6.38 13.74
N ASP A 66 0.07 5.43 13.02
CA ASP A 66 0.84 4.42 12.28
C ASP A 66 1.69 5.07 11.18
N LEU A 67 1.13 6.04 10.45
CA LEU A 67 1.86 6.74 9.40
C LEU A 67 3.13 7.42 9.93
N SER A 68 3.12 7.88 11.18
CA SER A 68 4.29 8.55 11.76
C SER A 68 5.50 7.63 11.87
N SER A 69 5.30 6.32 11.87
CA SER A 69 6.39 5.32 11.91
C SER A 69 6.68 4.68 10.56
N PHE A 70 5.91 5.00 9.52
CA PHE A 70 6.16 4.49 8.17
C PHE A 70 7.17 5.38 7.43
N SER A 71 7.92 4.78 6.53
CA SER A 71 8.67 5.54 5.52
C SER A 71 7.73 5.83 4.35
N ILE A 72 7.67 7.09 3.93
CA ILE A 72 6.77 7.53 2.87
C ILE A 72 7.58 7.86 1.62
N ILE A 73 7.22 7.26 0.50
CA ILE A 73 7.80 7.60 -0.81
C ILE A 73 6.94 8.71 -1.41
N GLU A 74 7.55 9.86 -1.64
CA GLU A 74 6.85 11.00 -2.23
C GLU A 74 6.58 10.77 -3.71
N LEU A 75 5.49 11.33 -4.22
CA LEU A 75 5.13 11.24 -5.63
C LEU A 75 5.84 12.35 -6.41
N ASP A 76 7.15 12.34 -6.36
CA ASP A 76 7.98 13.27 -7.11
C ASP A 76 8.09 12.87 -8.59
N GLY A 77 8.82 13.66 -9.36
CA GLY A 77 8.98 13.41 -10.79
C GLY A 77 9.54 12.02 -11.09
N ALA A 78 10.53 11.58 -10.31
CA ALA A 78 11.15 10.27 -10.51
C ALA A 78 10.17 9.13 -10.23
N THR A 79 9.39 9.23 -9.17
CA THR A 79 8.37 8.23 -8.85
C THR A 79 7.29 8.17 -9.91
N CYS A 80 6.80 9.33 -10.37
CA CYS A 80 5.77 9.39 -11.39
C CYS A 80 6.26 8.86 -12.74
N GLU A 81 7.53 9.10 -13.07
CA GLU A 81 8.13 8.58 -14.32
C GLU A 81 8.19 7.05 -14.29
N LEU A 82 8.62 6.46 -13.17
CA LEU A 82 8.61 5.02 -13.01
C LEU A 82 7.18 4.45 -13.11
N ALA A 83 6.23 5.10 -12.44
CA ALA A 83 4.84 4.68 -12.48
C ALA A 83 4.25 4.75 -13.90
N ALA A 84 4.57 5.81 -14.63
CA ALA A 84 4.11 5.97 -16.02
C ALA A 84 4.64 4.85 -16.91
N THR A 85 5.93 4.54 -16.80
CA THR A 85 6.55 3.46 -17.56
C THR A 85 5.90 2.12 -17.23
N ILE A 86 5.67 1.84 -15.94
CA ILE A 86 5.01 0.61 -15.51
C ILE A 86 3.59 0.53 -16.08
N ALA A 87 2.82 1.62 -16.01
CA ALA A 87 1.47 1.67 -16.53
C ALA A 87 1.44 1.38 -18.04
N GLU A 88 2.36 1.97 -18.80
CA GLU A 88 2.48 1.73 -20.23
C GLU A 88 2.81 0.28 -20.56
N GLN A 89 3.70 -0.32 -19.80
CA GLN A 89 4.17 -1.69 -20.05
C GLN A 89 3.18 -2.77 -19.58
N THR A 90 2.44 -2.53 -18.50
CA THR A 90 1.63 -3.55 -17.86
C THR A 90 0.13 -3.33 -17.95
N GLY A 91 -0.30 -2.12 -18.31
CA GLY A 91 -1.71 -1.75 -18.28
C GLY A 91 -2.25 -1.51 -16.87
N ALA A 92 -1.38 -1.38 -15.86
CA ALA A 92 -1.81 -1.06 -14.50
C ALA A 92 -2.56 0.28 -14.47
N ARG A 93 -3.62 0.35 -13.66
CA ARG A 93 -4.36 1.60 -13.46
C ARG A 93 -3.48 2.59 -12.71
N SER A 94 -3.79 3.89 -12.84
CA SER A 94 -2.92 4.96 -12.37
C SER A 94 -2.51 4.84 -10.89
N LEU A 95 -3.47 4.60 -10.00
CA LEU A 95 -3.15 4.47 -8.57
C LEU A 95 -2.32 3.22 -8.28
N ASP A 96 -2.62 2.11 -8.95
CA ASP A 96 -1.84 0.89 -8.82
C ASP A 96 -0.42 1.07 -9.34
N ALA A 97 -0.27 1.73 -10.48
CA ALA A 97 1.04 2.05 -11.04
C ALA A 97 1.87 2.94 -10.12
N LEU A 98 1.23 3.89 -9.43
CA LEU A 98 1.91 4.74 -8.45
C LEU A 98 2.46 3.93 -7.28
N HIS A 99 1.72 2.93 -6.80
CA HIS A 99 2.24 2.01 -5.77
C HIS A 99 3.44 1.23 -6.27
N LEU A 100 3.34 0.68 -7.48
CA LEU A 100 4.44 -0.09 -8.07
C LEU A 100 5.67 0.78 -8.32
N GLY A 101 5.46 2.00 -8.81
CA GLY A 101 6.53 2.96 -9.04
C GLY A 101 7.21 3.39 -7.74
N ALA A 102 6.42 3.65 -6.71
CA ALA A 102 6.95 4.00 -5.39
C ALA A 102 7.78 2.86 -4.80
N ALA A 103 7.27 1.63 -4.85
CA ALA A 103 8.01 0.47 -4.38
C ALA A 103 9.32 0.29 -5.17
N ARG A 104 9.27 0.48 -6.49
CA ARG A 104 10.42 0.32 -7.38
C ARG A 104 11.56 1.28 -7.05
N ARG A 105 11.27 2.44 -6.43
CA ARG A 105 12.30 3.36 -5.96
C ARG A 105 13.27 2.69 -4.99
N LEU A 106 12.83 1.64 -4.32
CA LEU A 106 13.64 0.87 -3.36
C LEU A 106 14.22 -0.41 -3.97
N GLY A 107 13.97 -0.67 -5.24
CA GLY A 107 14.35 -1.91 -5.90
C GLY A 107 13.28 -2.98 -5.75
N THR A 108 13.61 -4.24 -6.06
CA THR A 108 12.65 -5.34 -6.03
C THR A 108 12.96 -6.37 -4.92
N ALA A 109 13.96 -6.11 -4.08
CA ALA A 109 14.35 -7.04 -3.03
C ALA A 109 13.39 -7.05 -1.82
N LEU A 110 12.56 -6.00 -1.69
CA LEU A 110 11.58 -5.89 -0.61
C LEU A 110 10.32 -6.69 -0.95
N ALA A 111 9.53 -7.02 0.07
CA ALA A 111 8.22 -7.63 -0.12
C ALA A 111 7.20 -6.54 -0.52
N PHE A 112 6.28 -6.90 -1.40
CA PHE A 112 5.17 -6.05 -1.78
C PHE A 112 3.88 -6.66 -1.21
N ILE A 113 3.28 -6.00 -0.24
CA ILE A 113 2.09 -6.49 0.46
C ILE A 113 0.85 -5.87 -0.15
N THR A 114 -0.01 -6.69 -0.71
CA THR A 114 -1.28 -6.28 -1.31
C THR A 114 -2.32 -7.38 -1.15
N PHE A 115 -3.59 -7.00 -1.09
CA PHE A 115 -4.71 -7.95 -1.13
C PHE A 115 -5.53 -7.82 -2.41
N ASP A 116 -5.06 -6.99 -3.35
CA ASP A 116 -5.65 -6.86 -4.68
C ASP A 116 -4.98 -7.87 -5.61
N HIS A 117 -5.75 -8.82 -6.13
CA HIS A 117 -5.22 -9.89 -6.98
C HIS A 117 -4.59 -9.36 -8.27
N ARG A 118 -5.17 -8.33 -8.87
CA ARG A 118 -4.63 -7.74 -10.09
C ARG A 118 -3.29 -7.05 -9.81
N GLN A 119 -3.21 -6.31 -8.71
CA GLN A 119 -1.96 -5.67 -8.28
C GLN A 119 -0.89 -6.73 -7.98
N ALA A 120 -1.25 -7.79 -7.29
CA ALA A 120 -0.35 -8.89 -6.98
C ALA A 120 0.24 -9.52 -8.24
N TYR A 121 -0.60 -9.76 -9.24
CA TYR A 121 -0.16 -10.33 -10.52
C TYR A 121 0.87 -9.42 -11.18
N ILE A 122 0.57 -8.15 -11.30
CA ILE A 122 1.48 -7.19 -11.94
C ILE A 122 2.79 -7.05 -11.15
N ALA A 123 2.69 -6.97 -9.83
CA ALA A 123 3.87 -6.87 -8.98
C ALA A 123 4.80 -8.07 -9.17
N ARG A 124 4.24 -9.27 -9.28
CA ARG A 124 5.05 -10.48 -9.54
C ARG A 124 5.73 -10.41 -10.89
N THR A 125 5.04 -9.93 -11.93
CA THR A 125 5.65 -9.82 -13.28
C THR A 125 6.80 -8.81 -13.29
N LEU A 126 6.79 -7.83 -12.38
CA LEU A 126 7.86 -6.85 -12.24
C LEU A 126 9.02 -7.34 -11.37
N GLY A 127 8.92 -8.54 -10.81
CA GLY A 127 10.00 -9.14 -10.02
C GLY A 127 9.87 -8.93 -8.52
N PHE A 128 8.78 -8.35 -8.03
CA PHE A 128 8.56 -8.23 -6.59
C PHE A 128 8.17 -9.58 -5.97
N ARG A 129 8.59 -9.79 -4.73
CA ARG A 129 8.07 -10.85 -3.89
C ARG A 129 6.76 -10.35 -3.26
N VAL A 130 5.64 -10.99 -3.59
CA VAL A 130 4.32 -10.53 -3.18
C VAL A 130 3.83 -11.36 -1.99
N ALA A 131 3.20 -10.70 -1.02
CA ALA A 131 2.50 -11.33 0.08
C ALA A 131 1.08 -10.75 0.17
N GLY A 132 0.14 -11.59 0.65
CA GLY A 132 -1.29 -11.23 0.82
C GLY A 132 -2.15 -11.93 -0.21
N ALA A 133 -2.24 -11.37 -1.40
CA ALA A 133 -3.07 -11.94 -2.45
C ALA A 133 -2.35 -13.01 -3.28
#